data_7533abcacf394c6a37711356ed010b93
#
_entry.id   7533abcacf394c6a37711356ed010b93
#
_cell.length_a   1.000
_cell.length_b   1.000
_cell.length_c   1.000
_cell.angle_alpha   90.00
_cell.angle_beta   90.00
_cell.angle_gamma   90.00
#
_symmetry.space_group_name_H-M   'P 1'
#
loop_
_entity.id
_entity.type
_entity.pdbx_description
1 polymer ?
#
loop_
_entity_poly.entity_id
_entity_poly.type
_entity_poly.pdbx_seq_one_letter_code
_entity_poly.pdbx_strand_id
1 'polypeptide(L)'
;MKEILKFEPIFKSVIWGGRRIAEFKGMPPQGDHIGESWELSPMPGYESVISQGSLKGETLPAAIAAHGADIMGERLYSRFEGKFPLLVKLIDSADDLSVQVHPDDALGAKRHNSLGKTEMWYSIAPAEGAYLYAGFSRKLDVAEYRRQVAENEIIPSLRKYFTKPADVFFLPAGRVHSIGRGNFVLEIQEASDITYRIYDYDRRDAEGNPRQLHVEESVDAIDFDDTADVPVPNVHPEAGRTSMLADCAYFTTEVSGIDGCTVFDLSKRDSFTILVATEGELELRSEGGSVGLRQGETALVPASVARLEICGKGAVVSTYIK
;
A
#
# COMPACT_ATOMS: atom_id res chain seq x y z
N MET A 1 1.53 21.01 -15.26
CA MET A 1 2.84 20.48 -14.82
C MET A 1 3.07 19.12 -15.45
N LYS A 2 4.25 18.81 -16.05
CA LYS A 2 4.48 17.52 -16.76
C LYS A 2 5.72 16.77 -16.27
N GLU A 3 6.40 17.30 -15.25
CA GLU A 3 7.57 16.68 -14.64
C GLU A 3 7.15 15.49 -13.77
N ILE A 4 7.85 14.35 -13.89
CA ILE A 4 7.62 13.16 -13.07
C ILE A 4 8.26 13.39 -11.70
N LEU A 5 7.49 13.20 -10.64
CA LEU A 5 7.92 13.45 -9.27
C LEU A 5 8.46 12.17 -8.63
N LYS A 6 9.61 12.28 -7.96
CA LYS A 6 10.16 11.24 -7.08
C LYS A 6 10.18 11.76 -5.64
N PHE A 7 10.15 10.84 -4.69
CA PHE A 7 10.02 11.17 -3.27
C PHE A 7 11.13 10.56 -2.44
N GLU A 8 11.41 11.18 -1.31
CA GLU A 8 12.21 10.58 -0.24
C GLU A 8 11.35 9.54 0.50
N PRO A 9 11.83 8.31 0.70
CA PRO A 9 11.09 7.30 1.47
C PRO A 9 11.06 7.67 2.95
N ILE A 10 9.94 7.37 3.63
CA ILE A 10 9.78 7.60 5.06
C ILE A 10 9.85 6.25 5.76
N PHE A 11 10.95 5.98 6.48
CA PHE A 11 11.15 4.72 7.18
C PHE A 11 10.50 4.74 8.56
N LYS A 12 9.78 3.66 8.89
CA LYS A 12 9.11 3.46 10.18
C LYS A 12 9.74 2.29 10.92
N SER A 13 10.29 2.57 12.11
CA SER A 13 10.72 1.52 13.04
C SER A 13 9.52 1.04 13.84
N VAL A 14 9.27 -0.26 13.81
CA VAL A 14 8.13 -0.93 14.45
C VAL A 14 8.57 -2.25 15.07
N ILE A 15 7.87 -2.71 16.11
CA ILE A 15 8.28 -3.88 16.92
C ILE A 15 8.37 -5.19 16.12
N TRP A 16 7.66 -5.30 15.00
CA TRP A 16 7.65 -6.46 14.11
C TRP A 16 8.52 -6.26 12.86
N GLY A 17 9.20 -5.11 12.75
CA GLY A 17 9.95 -4.73 11.56
C GLY A 17 11.20 -5.56 11.32
N GLY A 18 11.58 -5.65 10.04
CA GLY A 18 12.76 -6.35 9.54
C GLY A 18 13.90 -5.42 9.15
N ARG A 19 14.72 -5.88 8.20
CA ARG A 19 15.89 -5.15 7.67
C ARG A 19 15.98 -5.17 6.15
N ARG A 20 15.05 -5.88 5.47
CA ARG A 20 15.11 -6.13 4.02
C ARG A 20 14.77 -4.93 3.16
N ILE A 21 14.05 -3.92 3.68
CA ILE A 21 13.63 -2.74 2.90
C ILE A 21 14.87 -2.01 2.35
N ALA A 22 15.86 -1.73 3.19
CA ALA A 22 17.07 -1.02 2.74
C ALA A 22 17.86 -1.84 1.70
N GLU A 23 18.02 -3.15 1.92
CA GLU A 23 18.65 -4.07 0.98
C GLU A 23 17.90 -4.10 -0.37
N PHE A 24 16.58 -4.24 -0.34
CA PHE A 24 15.73 -4.22 -1.53
C PHE A 24 15.88 -2.93 -2.34
N LYS A 25 16.01 -1.79 -1.67
CA LYS A 25 16.22 -0.47 -2.28
C LYS A 25 17.68 -0.20 -2.69
N GLY A 26 18.61 -1.12 -2.40
CA GLY A 26 20.05 -0.89 -2.63
C GLY A 26 20.60 0.28 -1.79
N MET A 27 20.04 0.54 -0.61
CA MET A 27 20.41 1.61 0.31
C MET A 27 21.22 1.08 1.49
N PRO A 28 22.04 1.93 2.15
CA PRO A 28 22.62 1.58 3.43
C PRO A 28 21.53 1.23 4.47
N PRO A 29 21.84 0.39 5.49
CA PRO A 29 20.91 0.10 6.56
C PRO A 29 20.33 1.37 7.21
N GLN A 30 19.01 1.43 7.40
CA GLN A 30 18.30 2.58 7.94
C GLN A 30 18.00 2.45 9.45
N GLY A 31 18.49 1.39 10.08
CA GLY A 31 18.28 1.05 11.49
C GLY A 31 17.76 -0.37 11.65
N ASP A 32 17.56 -0.74 12.91
CA ASP A 32 16.92 -2.01 13.26
C ASP A 32 15.40 -1.87 13.25
N HIS A 33 14.71 -2.97 12.93
CA HIS A 33 13.24 -3.04 12.97
C HIS A 33 12.52 -2.07 12.02
N ILE A 34 13.09 -1.79 10.83
CA ILE A 34 12.40 -1.01 9.81
C ILE A 34 11.36 -1.90 9.13
N GLY A 35 10.13 -1.85 9.63
CA GLY A 35 9.03 -2.68 9.10
C GLY A 35 8.24 -2.02 7.98
N GLU A 36 8.26 -0.69 7.89
CA GLU A 36 7.58 0.04 6.82
C GLU A 36 8.49 1.07 6.18
N SER A 37 8.34 1.24 4.86
CA SER A 37 8.79 2.40 4.12
C SER A 37 7.60 3.00 3.38
N TRP A 38 7.21 4.21 3.77
CA TRP A 38 6.15 4.93 3.10
C TRP A 38 6.73 5.61 1.87
N GLU A 39 6.37 5.08 0.73
CA GLU A 39 6.94 5.47 -0.57
C GLU A 39 6.24 6.68 -1.17
N LEU A 40 4.95 6.81 -0.90
CA LEU A 40 4.14 7.96 -1.26
C LEU A 40 3.06 8.15 -0.20
N SER A 41 3.11 9.28 0.50
CA SER A 41 2.24 9.56 1.64
C SER A 41 1.75 11.01 1.65
N PRO A 42 0.44 11.24 1.74
CA PRO A 42 -0.14 12.55 2.04
C PRO A 42 -0.40 12.77 3.54
N MET A 43 -0.06 11.79 4.40
CA MET A 43 -0.50 11.73 5.79
C MET A 43 0.13 12.84 6.63
N PRO A 44 -0.65 13.59 7.45
CA PRO A 44 -0.13 14.66 8.28
C PRO A 44 1.03 14.23 9.18
N GLY A 45 2.15 14.98 9.12
CA GLY A 45 3.39 14.67 9.83
C GLY A 45 4.26 13.59 9.17
N TYR A 46 3.78 13.01 8.08
CA TYR A 46 4.47 12.02 7.26
C TYR A 46 4.23 12.27 5.77
N GLU A 47 4.16 13.54 5.39
CA GLU A 47 4.00 13.93 4.01
C GLU A 47 5.28 13.62 3.22
N SER A 48 5.12 12.92 2.10
CA SER A 48 6.25 12.66 1.20
C SER A 48 6.84 13.95 0.67
N VAL A 49 8.17 14.06 0.73
CA VAL A 49 8.95 15.18 0.22
C VAL A 49 9.52 14.84 -1.15
N ILE A 50 9.36 15.74 -2.10
CA ILE A 50 9.88 15.59 -3.46
C ILE A 50 11.41 15.66 -3.43
N SER A 51 12.07 14.62 -3.96
CA SER A 51 13.52 14.42 -3.84
C SER A 51 14.34 15.12 -4.92
N GLN A 52 13.72 15.46 -6.06
CA GLN A 52 14.42 16.05 -7.22
C GLN A 52 13.48 16.88 -8.10
N GLY A 53 14.07 17.60 -9.07
CA GLY A 53 13.34 18.40 -10.05
C GLY A 53 13.00 19.80 -9.57
N SER A 54 12.06 20.45 -10.27
CA SER A 54 11.68 21.84 -10.03
C SER A 54 10.99 22.07 -8.69
N LEU A 55 10.35 21.02 -8.12
CA LEU A 55 9.65 21.07 -6.83
C LEU A 55 10.44 20.37 -5.71
N LYS A 56 11.74 20.16 -5.88
CA LYS A 56 12.57 19.51 -4.85
C LYS A 56 12.46 20.21 -3.51
N GLY A 57 12.19 19.42 -2.46
CA GLY A 57 12.03 19.87 -1.07
C GLY A 57 10.60 20.24 -0.70
N GLU A 58 9.68 20.30 -1.66
CA GLU A 58 8.27 20.52 -1.38
C GLU A 58 7.58 19.22 -0.97
N THR A 59 6.56 19.32 -0.13
CA THR A 59 5.74 18.16 0.23
C THR A 59 4.70 17.87 -0.85
N LEU A 60 4.24 16.62 -0.94
CA LEU A 60 3.17 16.23 -1.86
C LEU A 60 1.91 17.10 -1.72
N PRO A 61 1.39 17.38 -0.50
CA PRO A 61 0.26 18.30 -0.36
C PRO A 61 0.54 19.73 -0.83
N ALA A 62 1.76 20.25 -0.62
CA ALA A 62 2.14 21.59 -1.10
C ALA A 62 2.19 21.64 -2.64
N ALA A 63 2.76 20.62 -3.27
CA ALA A 63 2.76 20.51 -4.73
C ALA A 63 1.34 20.41 -5.31
N ILE A 64 0.43 19.67 -4.65
CA ILE A 64 -0.96 19.59 -5.06
C ILE A 64 -1.68 20.93 -4.85
N ALA A 65 -1.41 21.64 -3.76
CA ALA A 65 -2.00 22.97 -3.55
C ALA A 65 -1.60 23.96 -4.65
N ALA A 66 -0.37 23.84 -5.20
CA ALA A 66 0.14 24.70 -6.25
C ALA A 66 -0.31 24.27 -7.67
N HIS A 67 -0.43 22.96 -7.92
CA HIS A 67 -0.60 22.40 -9.26
C HIS A 67 -1.84 21.50 -9.42
N GLY A 68 -2.61 21.30 -8.38
CA GLY A 68 -3.93 20.66 -8.29
C GLY A 68 -4.28 19.66 -9.37
N ALA A 69 -5.12 20.08 -10.29
CA ALA A 69 -5.61 19.25 -11.38
C ALA A 69 -4.53 18.77 -12.36
N ASP A 70 -3.43 19.52 -12.53
CA ASP A 70 -2.30 19.04 -13.35
C ASP A 70 -1.70 17.74 -12.77
N ILE A 71 -1.64 17.63 -11.44
CA ILE A 71 -1.10 16.44 -10.76
C ILE A 71 -2.18 15.35 -10.65
N MET A 72 -3.36 15.70 -10.13
CA MET A 72 -4.37 14.71 -9.75
C MET A 72 -5.35 14.35 -10.87
N GLY A 73 -5.55 15.22 -11.86
CA GLY A 73 -6.69 15.22 -12.79
C GLY A 73 -7.84 16.06 -12.23
N GLU A 74 -8.63 16.66 -13.11
CA GLU A 74 -9.73 17.57 -12.74
C GLU A 74 -10.78 16.87 -11.86
N ARG A 75 -11.18 15.68 -12.25
CA ARG A 75 -12.19 14.89 -11.56
C ARG A 75 -11.73 14.50 -10.15
N LEU A 76 -10.49 14.02 -9.99
CA LEU A 76 -9.98 13.58 -8.70
C LEU A 76 -9.66 14.76 -7.79
N TYR A 77 -9.11 15.84 -8.34
CA TYR A 77 -8.85 17.06 -7.58
C TYR A 77 -10.15 17.61 -6.97
N SER A 78 -11.23 17.62 -7.75
CA SER A 78 -12.55 18.03 -7.27
C SER A 78 -13.15 17.03 -6.28
N ARG A 79 -13.10 15.70 -6.60
CA ARG A 79 -13.68 14.64 -5.74
C ARG A 79 -13.05 14.60 -4.35
N PHE A 80 -11.75 14.77 -4.26
CA PHE A 80 -11.00 14.67 -3.01
C PHE A 80 -10.64 16.04 -2.40
N GLU A 81 -11.22 17.14 -2.92
CA GLU A 81 -11.01 18.50 -2.40
C GLU A 81 -9.51 18.86 -2.28
N GLY A 82 -8.70 18.44 -3.27
CA GLY A 82 -7.27 18.66 -3.30
C GLY A 82 -6.46 17.79 -2.34
N LYS A 83 -7.06 16.81 -1.68
CA LYS A 83 -6.35 15.82 -0.85
C LYS A 83 -5.93 14.63 -1.69
N PHE A 84 -4.69 14.20 -1.55
CA PHE A 84 -4.22 13.02 -2.27
C PHE A 84 -4.81 11.74 -1.65
N PRO A 85 -5.42 10.84 -2.45
CA PRO A 85 -6.30 9.80 -1.92
C PRO A 85 -5.63 8.47 -1.61
N LEU A 86 -4.34 8.27 -1.93
CA LEU A 86 -3.65 6.98 -1.76
C LEU A 86 -2.40 7.11 -0.88
N LEU A 87 -2.05 5.99 -0.24
CA LEU A 87 -0.82 5.77 0.49
C LEU A 87 -0.17 4.49 -0.04
N VAL A 88 1.13 4.54 -0.33
CA VAL A 88 1.91 3.40 -0.87
C VAL A 88 3.05 3.08 0.07
N LYS A 89 3.20 1.80 0.41
CA LYS A 89 4.22 1.32 1.35
C LYS A 89 4.92 0.06 0.86
N LEU A 90 6.17 -0.10 1.27
CA LEU A 90 6.82 -1.41 1.36
C LEU A 90 6.76 -1.87 2.82
N ILE A 91 6.41 -3.14 3.03
CA ILE A 91 6.30 -3.74 4.36
C ILE A 91 7.22 -4.96 4.45
N ASP A 92 8.07 -4.98 5.47
CA ASP A 92 8.95 -6.10 5.83
C ASP A 92 8.59 -6.63 7.22
N SER A 93 7.88 -7.76 7.26
CA SER A 93 7.46 -8.40 8.50
C SER A 93 8.48 -9.44 8.97
N ALA A 94 9.34 -9.08 9.92
CA ALA A 94 10.21 -10.06 10.60
C ALA A 94 9.45 -10.85 11.68
N ASP A 95 8.34 -10.31 12.18
CA ASP A 95 7.41 -10.94 13.09
C ASP A 95 5.96 -10.66 12.64
N ASP A 96 4.98 -11.33 13.25
CA ASP A 96 3.57 -11.20 12.92
C ASP A 96 3.06 -9.77 13.22
N LEU A 97 2.36 -9.15 12.27
CA LEU A 97 1.61 -7.92 12.55
C LEU A 97 0.36 -8.25 13.39
N SER A 98 -0.19 -7.25 14.07
CA SER A 98 -1.46 -7.44 14.79
C SER A 98 -2.58 -7.91 13.86
N VAL A 99 -3.48 -8.72 14.37
CA VAL A 99 -4.79 -8.92 13.73
C VAL A 99 -5.56 -7.63 13.82
N GLN A 100 -6.10 -7.18 12.70
CA GLN A 100 -6.71 -5.87 12.56
C GLN A 100 -7.84 -5.83 11.55
N VAL A 101 -8.62 -4.76 11.60
CA VAL A 101 -9.63 -4.41 10.61
C VAL A 101 -9.61 -2.90 10.38
N HIS A 102 -10.01 -2.49 9.20
CA HIS A 102 -10.11 -1.07 8.83
C HIS A 102 -11.56 -0.66 8.56
N PRO A 103 -11.95 0.57 8.95
CA PRO A 103 -13.26 1.09 8.64
C PRO A 103 -13.42 1.39 7.14
N ASP A 104 -14.65 1.39 6.65
CA ASP A 104 -15.01 1.97 5.36
C ASP A 104 -15.02 3.51 5.40
N ASP A 105 -15.25 4.15 4.25
CA ASP A 105 -15.30 5.61 4.13
C ASP A 105 -16.35 6.24 5.07
N ALA A 106 -17.52 5.62 5.20
CA ALA A 106 -18.60 6.17 6.01
C ALA A 106 -18.22 6.18 7.50
N LEU A 107 -17.65 5.08 8.00
CA LEU A 107 -17.21 4.96 9.37
C LEU A 107 -15.94 5.78 9.63
N GLY A 108 -15.00 5.79 8.69
CA GLY A 108 -13.79 6.61 8.73
C GLY A 108 -14.10 8.10 8.83
N ALA A 109 -15.00 8.60 7.96
CA ALA A 109 -15.45 9.99 8.00
C ALA A 109 -16.16 10.33 9.31
N LYS A 110 -17.06 9.45 9.76
CA LYS A 110 -17.86 9.67 10.97
C LYS A 110 -17.02 9.75 12.24
N ARG A 111 -16.02 8.87 12.39
CA ARG A 111 -15.26 8.73 13.64
C ARG A 111 -13.94 9.48 13.66
N HIS A 112 -13.31 9.61 12.50
CA HIS A 112 -11.93 10.07 12.40
C HIS A 112 -11.72 11.24 11.44
N ASN A 113 -12.79 11.70 10.77
CA ASN A 113 -12.69 12.70 9.70
C ASN A 113 -11.63 12.30 8.64
N SER A 114 -11.64 11.03 8.24
CA SER A 114 -10.69 10.40 7.35
C SER A 114 -11.41 9.55 6.30
N LEU A 115 -10.68 9.16 5.26
CA LEU A 115 -11.10 8.09 4.36
C LEU A 115 -11.16 6.75 5.13
N GLY A 116 -11.84 5.77 4.55
CA GLY A 116 -11.72 4.38 4.88
C GLY A 116 -10.33 3.82 4.54
N LYS A 117 -10.16 2.50 4.67
CA LYS A 117 -8.89 1.87 4.32
C LYS A 117 -9.12 0.52 3.65
N THR A 118 -9.50 0.60 2.37
CA THR A 118 -9.40 -0.52 1.45
C THR A 118 -7.97 -0.61 0.93
N GLU A 119 -7.41 -1.80 0.89
CA GLU A 119 -6.02 -2.01 0.53
C GLU A 119 -5.81 -3.26 -0.33
N MET A 120 -4.65 -3.34 -0.96
CA MET A 120 -4.15 -4.55 -1.60
C MET A 120 -2.69 -4.77 -1.27
N TRP A 121 -2.27 -6.04 -1.24
CA TRP A 121 -0.87 -6.43 -1.12
C TRP A 121 -0.42 -7.19 -2.34
N TYR A 122 0.75 -6.80 -2.85
CA TYR A 122 1.49 -7.56 -3.85
C TYR A 122 2.73 -8.17 -3.17
N SER A 123 2.79 -9.49 -3.13
CA SER A 123 3.88 -10.23 -2.48
C SER A 123 5.14 -10.18 -3.33
N ILE A 124 6.18 -9.50 -2.85
CA ILE A 124 7.44 -9.34 -3.60
C ILE A 124 8.37 -10.51 -3.32
N ALA A 125 8.74 -10.70 -2.06
CA ALA A 125 9.76 -11.66 -1.64
C ALA A 125 9.43 -12.30 -0.28
N PRO A 126 8.41 -13.16 -0.20
CA PRO A 126 8.10 -13.87 1.02
C PRO A 126 9.20 -14.90 1.33
N ALA A 127 9.52 -15.08 2.60
CA ALA A 127 10.38 -16.16 3.07
C ALA A 127 9.67 -17.52 2.95
N GLU A 128 10.42 -18.61 3.00
CA GLU A 128 9.83 -19.95 3.04
C GLU A 128 8.91 -20.08 4.26
N GLY A 129 7.69 -20.56 4.03
CA GLY A 129 6.67 -20.73 5.07
C GLY A 129 6.00 -19.43 5.53
N ALA A 130 6.27 -18.29 4.89
CA ALA A 130 5.57 -17.05 5.15
C ALA A 130 4.07 -17.19 4.91
N TYR A 131 3.28 -16.48 5.69
CA TYR A 131 1.82 -16.59 5.66
C TYR A 131 1.16 -15.27 6.03
N LEU A 132 -0.13 -15.18 5.75
CA LEU A 132 -0.97 -14.11 6.24
C LEU A 132 -2.38 -14.64 6.58
N TYR A 133 -3.15 -13.81 7.25
CA TYR A 133 -4.57 -14.07 7.50
C TYR A 133 -5.42 -13.06 6.73
N ALA A 134 -6.51 -13.53 6.10
CA ALA A 134 -7.47 -12.68 5.40
C ALA A 134 -8.88 -13.29 5.48
N GLY A 135 -9.79 -12.61 6.16
CA GLY A 135 -11.17 -13.06 6.41
C GLY A 135 -11.29 -14.12 7.48
N PHE A 136 -12.53 -14.43 7.84
CA PHE A 136 -12.85 -15.52 8.76
C PHE A 136 -12.90 -16.87 8.04
N SER A 137 -12.50 -17.94 8.71
CA SER A 137 -12.63 -19.32 8.21
C SER A 137 -14.05 -19.87 8.39
N ARG A 138 -14.85 -19.26 9.24
CA ARG A 138 -16.25 -19.56 9.52
C ARG A 138 -16.99 -18.33 10.01
N LYS A 139 -18.31 -18.34 9.94
CA LYS A 139 -19.13 -17.25 10.47
C LYS A 139 -18.98 -17.16 12.00
N LEU A 140 -18.84 -15.93 12.47
CA LEU A 140 -18.86 -15.56 13.88
C LEU A 140 -20.02 -14.58 14.11
N ASP A 141 -20.61 -14.62 15.27
CA ASP A 141 -21.41 -13.51 15.76
C ASP A 141 -20.58 -12.59 16.67
N VAL A 142 -21.12 -11.44 17.00
CA VAL A 142 -20.42 -10.43 17.82
C VAL A 142 -20.08 -10.94 19.21
N ALA A 143 -20.95 -11.78 19.81
CA ALA A 143 -20.72 -12.32 21.15
C ALA A 143 -19.56 -13.32 21.15
N GLU A 144 -19.52 -14.19 20.15
CA GLU A 144 -18.42 -15.15 19.96
C GLU A 144 -17.11 -14.44 19.62
N TYR A 145 -17.15 -13.42 18.76
CA TYR A 145 -15.99 -12.60 18.47
C TYR A 145 -15.39 -11.98 19.75
N ARG A 146 -16.21 -11.30 20.56
CA ARG A 146 -15.75 -10.70 21.82
C ARG A 146 -15.16 -11.73 22.78
N ARG A 147 -15.81 -12.88 22.92
CA ARG A 147 -15.28 -13.98 23.73
C ARG A 147 -13.92 -14.45 23.26
N GLN A 148 -13.76 -14.74 21.95
CA GLN A 148 -12.51 -15.23 21.40
C GLN A 148 -11.37 -14.21 21.53
N VAL A 149 -11.66 -12.93 21.36
CA VAL A 149 -10.65 -11.87 21.58
C VAL A 149 -10.25 -11.81 23.05
N ALA A 150 -11.21 -11.85 23.98
CA ALA A 150 -10.94 -11.82 25.42
C ALA A 150 -10.15 -13.03 25.92
N GLU A 151 -10.33 -14.19 25.28
CA GLU A 151 -9.64 -15.44 25.59
C GLU A 151 -8.37 -15.67 24.77
N ASN A 152 -7.97 -14.72 23.93
CA ASN A 152 -6.82 -14.83 22.99
C ASN A 152 -6.97 -15.99 21.98
N GLU A 153 -8.20 -16.34 21.59
CA GLU A 153 -8.54 -17.47 20.72
C GLU A 153 -9.01 -17.08 19.31
N ILE A 154 -8.80 -15.84 18.88
CA ILE A 154 -9.29 -15.36 17.57
C ILE A 154 -8.57 -16.00 16.38
N ILE A 155 -7.30 -16.33 16.51
CA ILE A 155 -6.44 -16.83 15.41
C ILE A 155 -7.02 -18.08 14.73
N PRO A 156 -7.52 -19.14 15.45
CA PRO A 156 -8.12 -20.32 14.81
C PRO A 156 -9.36 -20.02 13.96
N SER A 157 -9.99 -18.87 14.16
CA SER A 157 -11.17 -18.44 13.41
C SER A 157 -10.81 -17.66 12.14
N LEU A 158 -9.52 -17.35 11.92
CA LEU A 158 -9.04 -16.65 10.74
C LEU A 158 -8.60 -17.63 9.65
N ARG A 159 -8.79 -17.23 8.41
CA ARG A 159 -8.35 -17.99 7.24
C ARG A 159 -6.88 -17.68 6.95
N LYS A 160 -6.06 -18.73 6.98
CA LYS A 160 -4.61 -18.64 6.75
C LYS A 160 -4.26 -18.95 5.30
N TYR A 161 -3.39 -18.12 4.71
CA TYR A 161 -2.82 -18.31 3.37
C TYR A 161 -1.30 -18.33 3.46
N PHE A 162 -0.66 -19.32 2.85
CA PHE A 162 0.78 -19.31 2.64
C PHE A 162 1.09 -18.47 1.41
N THR A 163 2.05 -17.55 1.54
CA THR A 163 2.36 -16.57 0.51
C THR A 163 3.46 -17.04 -0.42
N LYS A 164 3.34 -16.68 -1.69
CA LYS A 164 4.34 -16.90 -2.75
C LYS A 164 4.68 -15.58 -3.41
N PRO A 165 5.85 -15.45 -4.06
CA PRO A 165 6.13 -14.29 -4.90
C PRO A 165 5.02 -14.07 -5.94
N ALA A 166 4.68 -12.82 -6.20
CA ALA A 166 3.63 -12.38 -7.12
C ALA A 166 2.18 -12.73 -6.72
N ASP A 167 1.94 -13.24 -5.51
CA ASP A 167 0.58 -13.37 -4.99
C ASP A 167 -0.03 -11.98 -4.73
N VAL A 168 -1.32 -11.87 -5.05
CA VAL A 168 -2.10 -10.65 -4.87
C VAL A 168 -3.22 -10.88 -3.87
N PHE A 169 -3.28 -10.05 -2.84
CA PHE A 169 -4.37 -10.06 -1.86
C PHE A 169 -5.13 -8.74 -1.92
N PHE A 170 -6.42 -8.81 -2.16
CA PHE A 170 -7.31 -7.66 -2.08
C PHE A 170 -8.07 -7.69 -0.75
N LEU A 171 -7.99 -6.60 -0.01
CA LEU A 171 -8.50 -6.46 1.35
C LEU A 171 -9.46 -5.26 1.43
N PRO A 172 -10.74 -5.46 1.12
CA PRO A 172 -11.72 -4.40 1.31
C PRO A 172 -11.81 -4.01 2.78
N ALA A 173 -12.18 -2.77 3.05
CA ALA A 173 -12.58 -2.37 4.39
C ALA A 173 -13.57 -3.36 4.99
N GLY A 174 -13.48 -3.63 6.29
CA GLY A 174 -14.29 -4.62 6.99
C GLY A 174 -13.72 -6.04 7.04
N ARG A 175 -12.75 -6.38 6.18
CA ARG A 175 -12.09 -7.68 6.22
C ARG A 175 -11.04 -7.73 7.33
N VAL A 176 -11.20 -8.68 8.27
CA VAL A 176 -10.20 -8.94 9.30
C VAL A 176 -8.97 -9.57 8.66
N HIS A 177 -7.78 -9.06 8.96
CA HIS A 177 -6.54 -9.55 8.35
C HIS A 177 -5.32 -9.36 9.26
N SER A 178 -4.21 -10.00 8.88
CA SER A 178 -2.89 -9.81 9.48
C SER A 178 -1.81 -10.29 8.52
N ILE A 179 -0.72 -9.54 8.40
CA ILE A 179 0.50 -10.01 7.72
C ILE A 179 1.31 -10.82 8.73
N GLY A 180 1.50 -12.11 8.46
CA GLY A 180 2.37 -12.97 9.24
C GLY A 180 3.85 -12.71 8.94
N ARG A 181 4.70 -13.22 9.82
CA ARG A 181 6.16 -13.11 9.70
C ARG A 181 6.69 -13.65 8.37
N GLY A 182 7.77 -13.07 7.90
CA GLY A 182 8.48 -13.50 6.70
C GLY A 182 7.96 -12.87 5.40
N ASN A 183 6.91 -12.08 5.43
CA ASN A 183 6.41 -11.41 4.24
C ASN A 183 7.24 -10.16 3.90
N PHE A 184 7.34 -9.88 2.60
CA PHE A 184 7.80 -8.63 2.04
C PHE A 184 6.84 -8.23 0.95
N VAL A 185 6.03 -7.20 1.19
CA VAL A 185 4.92 -6.83 0.31
C VAL A 185 4.95 -5.35 -0.07
N LEU A 186 4.43 -5.05 -1.26
CA LEU A 186 4.01 -3.73 -1.65
C LEU A 186 2.53 -3.58 -1.27
N GLU A 187 2.23 -2.59 -0.43
CA GLU A 187 0.88 -2.22 -0.02
C GLU A 187 0.43 -0.97 -0.76
N ILE A 188 -0.74 -1.03 -1.35
CA ILE A 188 -1.44 0.11 -1.94
C ILE A 188 -2.78 0.23 -1.24
N GLN A 189 -3.07 1.40 -0.67
CA GLN A 189 -4.24 1.64 0.15
C GLN A 189 -4.80 3.04 -0.04
N GLU A 190 -6.04 3.25 0.40
CA GLU A 190 -6.57 4.58 0.60
C GLU A 190 -5.72 5.37 1.61
N ALA A 191 -5.71 6.69 1.49
CA ALA A 191 -4.91 7.59 2.35
C ALA A 191 -5.51 7.67 3.77
N SER A 192 -5.33 6.60 4.52
CA SER A 192 -5.79 6.44 5.91
C SER A 192 -4.76 5.66 6.72
N ASP A 193 -4.58 6.04 7.98
CA ASP A 193 -3.71 5.33 8.95
C ASP A 193 -4.53 4.72 10.10
N ILE A 194 -5.85 4.56 9.89
CA ILE A 194 -6.75 4.07 10.91
C ILE A 194 -6.69 2.56 10.97
N THR A 195 -6.34 2.03 12.13
CA THR A 195 -6.26 0.61 12.40
C THR A 195 -7.00 0.27 13.69
N TYR A 196 -8.05 -0.55 13.59
CA TYR A 196 -8.65 -1.18 14.76
C TYR A 196 -7.95 -2.49 15.03
N ARG A 197 -7.06 -2.48 16.04
CA ARG A 197 -6.28 -3.64 16.47
C ARG A 197 -7.16 -4.56 17.30
N ILE A 198 -7.27 -5.82 16.87
CA ILE A 198 -8.10 -6.85 17.47
C ILE A 198 -7.28 -7.74 18.43
N TYR A 199 -6.09 -8.16 17.98
CA TYR A 199 -5.21 -9.03 18.74
C TYR A 199 -3.74 -8.74 18.41
N ASP A 200 -2.85 -8.76 19.40
CA ASP A 200 -1.44 -8.37 19.23
C ASP A 200 -0.45 -9.35 19.87
N TYR A 201 -0.81 -10.62 20.01
CA TYR A 201 0.08 -11.68 20.51
C TYR A 201 0.66 -11.41 21.91
N ASP A 202 -0.05 -10.66 22.76
CA ASP A 202 0.41 -10.18 24.08
C ASP A 202 1.75 -9.45 24.07
N ARG A 203 2.14 -8.88 22.93
CA ARG A 203 3.38 -8.12 22.80
C ARG A 203 3.34 -6.86 23.65
N ARG A 204 4.52 -6.53 24.17
CA ARG A 204 4.73 -5.34 25.01
C ARG A 204 5.84 -4.49 24.43
N ASP A 205 5.73 -3.18 24.61
CA ASP A 205 6.80 -2.23 24.31
C ASP A 205 7.98 -2.38 25.27
N ALA A 206 9.02 -1.53 25.09
CA ALA A 206 10.21 -1.54 25.93
C ALA A 206 9.92 -1.21 27.40
N GLU A 207 8.82 -0.49 27.66
CA GLU A 207 8.33 -0.11 28.99
C GLU A 207 7.41 -1.18 29.60
N GLY A 208 7.13 -2.27 28.86
CA GLY A 208 6.30 -3.38 29.32
C GLY A 208 4.79 -3.19 29.11
N ASN A 209 4.36 -2.16 28.37
CA ASN A 209 2.96 -1.88 28.10
C ASN A 209 2.46 -2.63 26.87
N PRO A 210 1.25 -3.23 26.89
CA PRO A 210 0.64 -3.76 25.69
C PRO A 210 0.17 -2.60 24.78
N ARG A 211 0.17 -2.83 23.45
CA ARG A 211 -0.48 -1.90 22.54
C ARG A 211 -1.99 -1.92 22.75
N GLN A 212 -2.62 -0.75 22.58
CA GLN A 212 -4.07 -0.63 22.72
C GLN A 212 -4.80 -1.52 21.71
N LEU A 213 -5.79 -2.25 22.18
CA LEU A 213 -6.76 -2.97 21.38
C LEU A 213 -8.02 -2.12 21.19
N HIS A 214 -8.70 -2.29 20.05
CA HIS A 214 -9.88 -1.53 19.64
C HIS A 214 -11.06 -2.48 19.41
N VAL A 215 -11.36 -3.34 20.40
CA VAL A 215 -12.30 -4.45 20.25
C VAL A 215 -13.70 -3.94 19.94
N GLU A 216 -14.18 -2.94 20.67
CA GLU A 216 -15.52 -2.41 20.45
C GLU A 216 -15.62 -1.58 19.17
N GLU A 217 -14.58 -0.79 18.85
CA GLU A 217 -14.54 -0.01 17.60
C GLU A 217 -14.53 -0.92 16.37
N SER A 218 -13.87 -2.08 16.49
CA SER A 218 -13.77 -3.05 15.40
C SER A 218 -15.09 -3.75 15.09
N VAL A 219 -15.97 -3.93 16.08
CA VAL A 219 -17.30 -4.57 15.88
C VAL A 219 -18.10 -3.84 14.81
N ASP A 220 -18.05 -2.51 14.77
CA ASP A 220 -18.78 -1.72 13.78
C ASP A 220 -18.11 -1.72 12.40
N ALA A 221 -16.82 -2.07 12.33
CA ALA A 221 -16.08 -2.13 11.08
C ALA A 221 -16.07 -3.51 10.43
N ILE A 222 -16.12 -4.58 11.23
CA ILE A 222 -15.99 -5.97 10.76
C ILE A 222 -17.19 -6.38 9.90
N ASP A 223 -16.89 -6.95 8.72
CA ASP A 223 -17.84 -7.74 7.97
C ASP A 223 -17.83 -9.20 8.50
N PHE A 224 -18.76 -9.53 9.40
CA PHE A 224 -18.88 -10.85 10.01
C PHE A 224 -19.38 -11.93 9.03
N ASP A 225 -19.87 -11.54 7.85
CA ASP A 225 -20.31 -12.45 6.80
C ASP A 225 -19.17 -12.76 5.78
N ASP A 226 -18.01 -12.09 5.89
CA ASP A 226 -16.84 -12.31 5.04
C ASP A 226 -16.12 -13.62 5.41
N THR A 227 -16.70 -14.73 4.98
CA THR A 227 -16.21 -16.10 5.24
C THR A 227 -15.79 -16.84 3.97
N ALA A 228 -15.91 -16.20 2.80
CA ALA A 228 -15.53 -16.81 1.53
C ALA A 228 -14.00 -16.90 1.42
N ASP A 229 -13.53 -17.86 0.61
CA ASP A 229 -12.12 -17.89 0.22
C ASP A 229 -11.76 -16.61 -0.54
N VAL A 230 -10.66 -15.97 -0.12
CA VAL A 230 -10.10 -14.84 -0.85
C VAL A 230 -9.42 -15.38 -2.11
N PRO A 231 -9.84 -14.98 -3.32
CA PRO A 231 -9.07 -15.28 -4.51
C PRO A 231 -7.65 -14.72 -4.37
N VAL A 232 -6.64 -15.56 -4.59
CA VAL A 232 -5.23 -15.18 -4.54
C VAL A 232 -4.63 -15.40 -5.94
N PRO A 233 -4.81 -14.45 -6.88
CA PRO A 233 -4.13 -14.51 -8.17
C PRO A 233 -2.62 -14.47 -7.96
N ASN A 234 -1.88 -15.27 -8.73
CA ASN A 234 -0.42 -15.23 -8.78
C ASN A 234 -0.02 -14.59 -10.12
N VAL A 235 0.40 -13.33 -10.09
CA VAL A 235 0.56 -12.49 -11.29
C VAL A 235 2.01 -12.01 -11.39
N HIS A 236 2.83 -12.80 -12.09
CA HIS A 236 4.21 -12.43 -12.39
C HIS A 236 4.29 -11.35 -13.48
N PRO A 237 5.26 -10.41 -13.39
CA PRO A 237 5.52 -9.49 -14.48
C PRO A 237 6.05 -10.26 -15.72
N GLU A 238 5.45 -10.02 -16.87
CA GLU A 238 5.87 -10.59 -18.15
C GLU A 238 6.33 -9.46 -19.09
N ALA A 239 7.48 -9.64 -19.75
CA ALA A 239 8.04 -8.63 -20.66
C ALA A 239 7.05 -8.24 -21.75
N GLY A 240 6.82 -6.94 -21.92
CA GLY A 240 5.91 -6.36 -22.90
C GLY A 240 4.42 -6.55 -22.58
N ARG A 241 4.08 -7.03 -21.39
CA ARG A 241 2.69 -7.24 -20.97
C ARG A 241 2.36 -6.45 -19.71
N THR A 242 1.14 -5.91 -19.66
CA THR A 242 0.51 -5.34 -18.46
C THR A 242 -0.59 -6.28 -17.99
N SER A 243 -0.55 -6.65 -16.72
CA SER A 243 -1.52 -7.56 -16.09
C SER A 243 -2.18 -6.88 -14.90
N MET A 244 -3.50 -7.03 -14.76
CA MET A 244 -4.28 -6.49 -13.66
C MET A 244 -3.93 -7.20 -12.35
N LEU A 245 -3.70 -6.44 -11.29
CA LEU A 245 -3.55 -6.94 -9.92
C LEU A 245 -4.85 -6.73 -9.13
N ALA A 246 -5.38 -5.51 -9.14
CA ALA A 246 -6.63 -5.17 -8.46
C ALA A 246 -7.36 -4.06 -9.22
N ASP A 247 -8.69 -4.10 -9.21
CA ASP A 247 -9.56 -3.07 -9.77
C ASP A 247 -10.76 -2.87 -8.85
N CYS A 248 -10.88 -1.70 -8.24
CA CYS A 248 -11.96 -1.36 -7.31
C CYS A 248 -12.35 0.12 -7.43
N ALA A 249 -13.28 0.57 -6.60
CA ALA A 249 -13.77 1.96 -6.61
C ALA A 249 -12.69 2.99 -6.17
N TYR A 250 -11.64 2.52 -5.50
CA TYR A 250 -10.61 3.36 -4.87
C TYR A 250 -9.32 3.42 -5.68
N PHE A 251 -8.95 2.34 -6.36
CA PHE A 251 -7.75 2.26 -7.20
C PHE A 251 -7.83 1.13 -8.23
N THR A 252 -7.07 1.30 -9.29
CA THR A 252 -6.74 0.24 -10.25
C THR A 252 -5.24 0.04 -10.20
N THR A 253 -4.78 -1.19 -10.00
CA THR A 253 -3.37 -1.55 -9.90
C THR A 253 -3.02 -2.63 -10.91
N GLU A 254 -1.92 -2.43 -11.61
CA GLU A 254 -1.42 -3.30 -12.69
C GLU A 254 0.08 -3.56 -12.49
N VAL A 255 0.59 -4.67 -13.00
CA VAL A 255 2.03 -4.93 -13.11
C VAL A 255 2.44 -5.07 -14.56
N SER A 256 3.58 -4.48 -14.91
CA SER A 256 4.17 -4.54 -16.26
C SER A 256 5.61 -5.01 -16.19
N GLY A 257 5.96 -6.00 -17.02
CA GLY A 257 7.35 -6.36 -17.27
C GLY A 257 7.91 -5.52 -18.41
N ILE A 258 9.09 -4.95 -18.21
CA ILE A 258 9.80 -4.09 -19.16
C ILE A 258 11.08 -4.79 -19.63
N ASP A 259 11.26 -4.91 -20.95
CA ASP A 259 12.50 -5.35 -21.59
C ASP A 259 12.67 -4.54 -22.89
N GLY A 260 13.47 -3.49 -22.86
CA GLY A 260 13.55 -2.45 -23.87
C GLY A 260 12.71 -1.21 -23.52
N CYS A 261 11.91 -0.71 -24.44
CA CYS A 261 11.05 0.47 -24.20
C CYS A 261 9.58 0.13 -24.45
N THR A 262 8.72 0.52 -23.53
CA THR A 262 7.27 0.38 -23.64
C THR A 262 6.61 1.75 -23.52
N VAL A 263 5.63 2.04 -24.38
CA VAL A 263 4.89 3.31 -24.38
C VAL A 263 3.50 3.08 -23.80
N PHE A 264 3.13 3.92 -22.84
CA PHE A 264 1.81 3.98 -22.23
C PHE A 264 1.10 5.26 -22.69
N ASP A 265 -0.07 5.10 -23.31
CA ASP A 265 -0.98 6.20 -23.63
C ASP A 265 -1.83 6.52 -22.41
N LEU A 266 -1.56 7.67 -21.78
CA LEU A 266 -2.29 8.17 -20.62
C LEU A 266 -3.29 9.28 -20.98
N SER A 267 -3.42 9.63 -22.25
CA SER A 267 -4.20 10.78 -22.72
C SER A 267 -5.70 10.73 -22.35
N LYS A 268 -6.23 9.53 -22.10
CA LYS A 268 -7.63 9.33 -21.68
C LYS A 268 -7.79 9.13 -20.17
N ARG A 269 -6.68 9.18 -19.43
CA ARG A 269 -6.66 8.95 -17.99
C ARG A 269 -6.68 10.29 -17.27
N ASP A 270 -7.84 10.73 -16.80
CA ASP A 270 -7.95 11.93 -15.92
C ASP A 270 -7.59 11.53 -14.48
N SER A 271 -6.34 11.11 -14.32
CA SER A 271 -5.77 10.63 -13.05
C SER A 271 -4.24 10.65 -13.13
N PHE A 272 -3.61 10.89 -12.00
CA PHE A 272 -2.21 10.57 -11.79
C PHE A 272 -1.93 9.08 -12.03
N THR A 273 -0.64 8.72 -12.18
CA THR A 273 -0.19 7.33 -12.13
C THR A 273 0.99 7.22 -11.18
N ILE A 274 0.84 6.40 -10.14
CA ILE A 274 1.94 6.02 -9.24
C ILE A 274 2.66 4.83 -9.86
N LEU A 275 3.98 4.86 -9.88
CA LEU A 275 4.84 3.78 -10.38
C LEU A 275 5.77 3.33 -9.27
N VAL A 276 5.83 2.04 -8.99
CA VAL A 276 6.78 1.43 -8.06
C VAL A 276 7.59 0.38 -8.81
N ALA A 277 8.91 0.57 -8.94
CA ALA A 277 9.75 -0.46 -9.52
C ALA A 277 9.93 -1.61 -8.53
N THR A 278 9.47 -2.79 -8.90
CA THR A 278 9.62 -4.01 -8.11
C THR A 278 10.85 -4.81 -8.49
N GLU A 279 11.40 -4.58 -9.69
CA GLU A 279 12.60 -5.24 -10.19
C GLU A 279 13.38 -4.32 -11.12
N GLY A 280 14.71 -4.41 -11.09
CA GLY A 280 15.60 -3.86 -12.09
C GLY A 280 15.79 -2.34 -12.04
N GLU A 281 16.18 -1.78 -13.18
CA GLU A 281 16.46 -0.35 -13.37
C GLU A 281 15.76 0.15 -14.63
N LEU A 282 14.95 1.19 -14.47
CA LEU A 282 14.10 1.75 -15.49
C LEU A 282 14.39 3.26 -15.67
N GLU A 283 14.12 3.78 -16.84
CA GLU A 283 14.07 5.20 -17.15
C GLU A 283 12.64 5.55 -17.58
N LEU A 284 12.04 6.49 -16.88
CA LEU A 284 10.73 7.05 -17.19
C LEU A 284 10.91 8.32 -18.03
N ARG A 285 10.26 8.41 -19.20
CA ARG A 285 10.33 9.56 -20.09
C ARG A 285 8.94 10.12 -20.37
N SER A 286 8.80 11.43 -20.26
CA SER A 286 7.59 12.19 -20.57
C SER A 286 7.93 13.46 -21.33
N GLU A 287 6.92 14.25 -21.71
CA GLU A 287 7.15 15.59 -22.27
C GLU A 287 7.82 16.55 -21.28
N GLY A 288 7.78 16.23 -19.97
CA GLY A 288 8.41 17.02 -18.89
C GLY A 288 9.87 16.63 -18.60
N GLY A 289 10.42 15.66 -19.31
CA GLY A 289 11.80 15.18 -19.12
C GLY A 289 11.89 13.70 -18.80
N SER A 290 13.05 13.27 -18.33
CA SER A 290 13.28 11.88 -17.94
C SER A 290 13.78 11.76 -16.50
N VAL A 291 13.47 10.60 -15.87
CA VAL A 291 13.90 10.27 -14.52
C VAL A 291 14.17 8.77 -14.39
N GLY A 292 15.27 8.40 -13.72
CA GLY A 292 15.55 7.00 -13.40
C GLY A 292 14.64 6.48 -12.29
N LEU A 293 14.25 5.22 -12.40
CA LEU A 293 13.46 4.51 -11.39
C LEU A 293 14.08 3.13 -11.14
N ARG A 294 14.74 2.97 -10.00
CA ARG A 294 15.38 1.72 -9.59
C ARG A 294 14.46 0.92 -8.68
N GLN A 295 14.75 -0.36 -8.56
CA GLN A 295 14.05 -1.27 -7.65
C GLN A 295 13.84 -0.63 -6.27
N GLY A 296 12.61 -0.70 -5.77
CA GLY A 296 12.17 -0.11 -4.51
C GLY A 296 11.92 1.39 -4.54
N GLU A 297 12.12 2.08 -5.69
CA GLU A 297 11.82 3.49 -5.81
C GLU A 297 10.40 3.71 -6.35
N THR A 298 9.83 4.87 -5.99
CA THR A 298 8.48 5.28 -6.38
C THR A 298 8.52 6.61 -7.12
N ALA A 299 7.68 6.72 -8.14
CA ALA A 299 7.45 7.95 -8.89
C ALA A 299 5.96 8.23 -9.06
N LEU A 300 5.60 9.51 -9.11
CA LEU A 300 4.26 9.99 -9.45
C LEU A 300 4.32 10.68 -10.82
N VAL A 301 3.59 10.12 -11.77
CA VAL A 301 3.36 10.73 -13.09
C VAL A 301 2.11 11.58 -13.00
N PRO A 302 2.21 12.92 -13.22
CA PRO A 302 1.05 13.80 -13.17
C PRO A 302 -0.01 13.46 -14.21
N ALA A 303 -1.28 13.74 -13.92
CA ALA A 303 -2.42 13.53 -14.83
C ALA A 303 -2.28 14.29 -16.17
N SER A 304 -1.58 15.43 -16.16
CA SER A 304 -1.30 16.24 -17.35
C SER A 304 -0.28 15.60 -18.33
N VAL A 305 0.36 14.48 -17.96
CA VAL A 305 1.25 13.71 -18.84
C VAL A 305 0.40 12.78 -19.71
N ALA A 306 0.33 13.05 -21.00
CA ALA A 306 -0.47 12.27 -21.93
C ALA A 306 0.24 10.99 -22.42
N ARG A 307 1.58 10.99 -22.45
CA ARG A 307 2.40 9.88 -22.95
C ARG A 307 3.55 9.62 -22.00
N LEU A 308 3.65 8.39 -21.55
CA LEU A 308 4.75 7.89 -20.73
C LEU A 308 5.50 6.80 -21.50
N GLU A 309 6.81 6.90 -21.60
CA GLU A 309 7.67 5.82 -22.07
C GLU A 309 8.50 5.29 -20.92
N ILE A 310 8.51 3.98 -20.74
CA ILE A 310 9.32 3.29 -19.72
C ILE A 310 10.33 2.44 -20.45
N CYS A 311 11.62 2.72 -20.25
CA CYS A 311 12.74 2.02 -20.88
C CYS A 311 13.61 1.35 -19.83
N GLY A 312 14.22 0.21 -20.19
CA GLY A 312 15.14 -0.53 -19.32
C GLY A 312 14.82 -2.00 -19.25
N LYS A 313 15.22 -2.64 -18.16
CA LYS A 313 14.91 -4.04 -17.88
C LYS A 313 14.49 -4.21 -16.42
N GLY A 314 13.25 -4.67 -16.20
CA GLY A 314 12.71 -4.81 -14.86
C GLY A 314 11.19 -4.97 -14.85
N ALA A 315 10.60 -4.69 -13.70
CA ALA A 315 9.16 -4.72 -13.51
C ALA A 315 8.67 -3.48 -12.74
N VAL A 316 7.49 -3.00 -13.10
CA VAL A 316 6.86 -1.85 -12.46
C VAL A 316 5.41 -2.17 -12.12
N VAL A 317 5.02 -1.85 -10.89
CA VAL A 317 3.61 -1.79 -10.49
C VAL A 317 3.12 -0.37 -10.71
N SER A 318 2.00 -0.21 -11.41
CA SER A 318 1.34 1.06 -11.66
C SER A 318 -0.01 1.12 -10.96
N THR A 319 -0.32 2.25 -10.34
CA THR A 319 -1.60 2.48 -9.65
C THR A 319 -2.19 3.84 -10.03
N TYR A 320 -3.49 3.85 -10.28
CA TYR A 320 -4.26 5.05 -10.61
C TYR A 320 -5.72 4.89 -10.17
N ILE A 321 -6.52 5.95 -10.29
CA ILE A 321 -7.97 5.94 -9.99
C ILE A 321 -8.75 6.22 -11.27
N LYS A 322 -9.69 5.33 -11.60
CA LYS A 322 -10.60 5.48 -12.77
C LYS A 322 -11.62 6.58 -12.57
#